data_470e0ceb0768678a3795784ec899676e
#
_entry.id   470e0ceb0768678a3795784ec899676e
#
_cell.length_a   1.000
_cell.length_b   1.000
_cell.length_c   1.000
_cell.angle_alpha   90.00
_cell.angle_beta   90.00
_cell.angle_gamma   90.00
#
_symmetry.space_group_name_H-M   'P 1'
#
loop_
_entity.id
_entity.type
_entity.pdbx_description
1 polymer ?
#
loop_
_entity_poly.entity_id
_entity_poly.type
_entity_poly.pdbx_seq_one_letter_code
_entity_poly.pdbx_strand_id
1 'polypeptide(L)'
;MSSGALKEVHCTAFEQLQTEYGDCWVWMSFDPVHKVIPAFVVGEINQENADRLIAQTQAVNDGSLRVFFSDQRPQYREAILKAFGQWMQPERQGQRGRRPKPRLVPPPDLLYAQVVKHRRSRESHHGSGFWHAGSAI
;
A
#
# COMPACT_ATOMS: atom_id res chain seq x y z
N MET A 1 9.46 -2.35 -7.87
CA MET A 1 10.06 -1.49 -8.90
C MET A 1 9.26 -0.20 -8.89
N SER A 2 9.89 0.93 -8.61
CA SER A 2 9.24 2.23 -8.66
C SER A 2 9.20 2.63 -10.13
N SER A 3 8.04 2.60 -10.79
CA SER A 3 7.93 3.24 -12.08
C SER A 3 8.04 4.75 -11.88
N GLY A 4 9.02 5.34 -12.53
CA GLY A 4 9.27 6.77 -12.42
C GLY A 4 8.06 7.55 -12.92
N ALA A 5 7.47 8.36 -12.06
CA ALA A 5 6.62 9.43 -12.52
C ALA A 5 7.46 10.36 -13.39
N LEU A 6 6.96 10.74 -14.55
CA LEU A 6 7.47 11.88 -15.29
C LEU A 6 7.22 13.11 -14.41
N LYS A 7 8.26 13.56 -13.73
CA LYS A 7 8.17 14.76 -12.91
C LYS A 7 8.14 15.97 -13.82
N GLU A 8 7.35 16.96 -13.46
CA GLU A 8 7.27 18.27 -14.17
C GLU A 8 8.63 18.89 -14.49
N VAL A 9 9.66 18.57 -13.69
CA VAL A 9 11.04 19.05 -13.83
C VAL A 9 11.69 18.60 -15.17
N HIS A 10 11.15 17.56 -15.81
CA HIS A 10 11.69 17.02 -17.07
C HIS A 10 10.85 17.38 -18.30
N CYS A 11 9.75 18.09 -18.10
CA CYS A 11 8.92 18.56 -19.22
C CYS A 11 9.49 19.86 -19.78
N THR A 12 9.53 19.98 -21.11
CA THR A 12 9.87 21.24 -21.76
C THR A 12 8.76 22.27 -21.53
N ALA A 13 9.10 23.57 -21.55
CA ALA A 13 8.11 24.64 -21.37
C ALA A 13 6.95 24.55 -22.39
N PHE A 14 7.19 23.97 -23.55
CA PHE A 14 6.19 23.75 -24.60
C PHE A 14 5.23 22.59 -24.24
N GLU A 15 5.73 21.52 -23.66
CA GLU A 15 4.93 20.40 -23.19
C GLU A 15 4.05 20.80 -21.99
N GLN A 16 4.55 21.67 -21.13
CA GLN A 16 3.78 22.22 -19.99
C GLN A 16 2.60 23.10 -20.45
N LEU A 17 2.73 23.76 -21.60
CA LEU A 17 1.66 24.61 -22.16
C LEU A 17 0.58 23.82 -22.91
N GLN A 18 0.86 22.61 -23.36
CA GLN A 18 -0.08 21.82 -24.18
C GLN A 18 -0.92 20.83 -23.40
N THR A 19 -0.50 20.43 -22.22
CA THR A 19 -1.21 19.42 -21.43
C THR A 19 -0.94 19.67 -19.95
N GLU A 20 -1.95 19.55 -19.12
CA GLU A 20 -1.83 19.40 -17.67
C GLU A 20 -1.18 18.03 -17.39
N TYR A 21 0.13 17.94 -17.58
CA TYR A 21 0.88 16.77 -17.18
C TYR A 21 0.97 16.74 -15.65
N GLY A 22 0.13 15.97 -15.02
CA GLY A 22 0.24 15.64 -13.62
C GLY A 22 1.11 14.41 -13.39
N ASP A 23 1.59 14.23 -12.17
CA ASP A 23 2.28 13.01 -11.75
C ASP A 23 1.32 11.81 -11.89
N CYS A 24 1.58 10.94 -12.86
CA CYS A 24 0.83 9.71 -13.06
C CYS A 24 1.61 8.52 -12.50
N TRP A 25 0.98 7.77 -11.62
CA TRP A 25 1.56 6.61 -10.95
C TRP A 25 0.90 5.33 -11.41
N VAL A 26 1.69 4.28 -11.54
CA VAL A 26 1.17 2.93 -11.75
C VAL A 26 1.24 2.18 -10.42
N TRP A 27 0.08 1.87 -9.89
CA TRP A 27 -0.10 0.99 -8.75
C TRP A 27 -0.28 -0.42 -9.26
N MET A 28 0.48 -1.39 -8.75
CA MET A 28 0.34 -2.76 -9.21
C MET A 28 0.46 -3.74 -8.06
N SER A 29 -0.32 -4.80 -8.12
CA SER A 29 -0.10 -6.01 -7.35
C SER A 29 0.74 -6.99 -8.18
N PHE A 30 1.58 -7.77 -7.51
CA PHE A 30 2.44 -8.76 -8.14
C PHE A 30 2.41 -10.05 -7.32
N ASP A 31 2.09 -11.15 -7.99
CA ASP A 31 2.21 -12.48 -7.42
C ASP A 31 3.58 -13.07 -7.76
N PRO A 32 4.48 -13.21 -6.77
CA PRO A 32 5.82 -13.72 -7.01
C PRO A 32 5.86 -15.23 -7.28
N VAL A 33 4.83 -15.98 -6.90
CA VAL A 33 4.75 -17.42 -7.10
C VAL A 33 4.44 -17.73 -8.56
N HIS A 34 3.37 -17.13 -9.08
CA HIS A 34 2.94 -17.34 -10.46
C HIS A 34 3.56 -16.35 -11.46
N LYS A 35 4.30 -15.33 -10.93
CA LYS A 35 4.96 -14.27 -11.74
C LYS A 35 3.99 -13.50 -12.63
N VAL A 36 2.81 -13.21 -12.10
CA VAL A 36 1.76 -12.45 -12.78
C VAL A 36 1.45 -11.14 -12.05
N ILE A 37 0.82 -10.22 -12.76
CA ILE A 37 0.27 -8.98 -12.23
C ILE A 37 -1.25 -9.13 -12.20
N PRO A 38 -1.85 -9.51 -11.05
CA PRO A 38 -3.29 -9.72 -10.94
C PRO A 38 -4.11 -8.46 -11.16
N ALA A 39 -3.59 -7.30 -10.76
CA ALA A 39 -4.27 -6.02 -10.88
C ALA A 39 -3.30 -4.86 -11.01
N PHE A 40 -3.73 -3.81 -11.71
CA PHE A 40 -3.04 -2.54 -11.74
C PHE A 40 -4.02 -1.37 -11.84
N VAL A 41 -3.64 -0.21 -11.31
CA VAL A 41 -4.39 1.04 -11.39
C VAL A 41 -3.43 2.17 -11.78
N VAL A 42 -3.84 3.00 -12.71
CA VAL A 42 -3.08 4.19 -13.13
C VAL A 42 -3.79 5.42 -12.58
N GLY A 43 -3.04 6.32 -11.95
CA GLY A 43 -3.60 7.55 -11.38
C GLY A 43 -2.72 8.17 -10.31
N GLU A 44 -3.28 9.11 -9.59
CA GLU A 44 -2.63 9.85 -8.51
C GLU A 44 -2.34 8.97 -7.28
N ILE A 45 -1.45 9.49 -6.40
CA ILE A 45 -1.20 8.87 -5.10
C ILE A 45 -2.30 9.29 -4.12
N ASN A 46 -3.40 8.54 -4.12
CA ASN A 46 -4.51 8.76 -3.20
C ASN A 46 -5.05 7.44 -2.64
N GLN A 47 -5.91 7.53 -1.64
CA GLN A 47 -6.51 6.36 -0.99
C GLN A 47 -7.45 5.60 -1.93
N GLU A 48 -8.15 6.30 -2.80
CA GLU A 48 -9.10 5.69 -3.73
C GLU A 48 -8.42 4.71 -4.70
N ASN A 49 -7.28 5.09 -5.28
CA ASN A 49 -6.53 4.22 -6.18
C ASN A 49 -5.93 3.02 -5.46
N ALA A 50 -5.50 3.18 -4.22
CA ALA A 50 -5.08 2.06 -3.38
C ALA A 50 -6.26 1.10 -3.09
N ASP A 51 -7.41 1.63 -2.71
CA ASP A 51 -8.63 0.85 -2.47
C ASP A 51 -9.06 0.08 -3.73
N ARG A 52 -9.02 0.73 -4.91
CA ARG A 52 -9.33 0.08 -6.20
C ARG A 52 -8.36 -1.05 -6.53
N LEU A 53 -7.06 -0.83 -6.33
CA LEU A 53 -6.05 -1.86 -6.57
C LEU A 53 -6.29 -3.10 -5.69
N ILE A 54 -6.50 -2.88 -4.38
CA ILE A 54 -6.71 -3.99 -3.45
C ILE A 54 -8.04 -4.70 -3.71
N ALA A 55 -9.10 -3.98 -4.06
CA ALA A 55 -10.37 -4.58 -4.45
C ALA A 55 -10.26 -5.44 -5.71
N GLN A 56 -9.54 -4.98 -6.73
CA GLN A 56 -9.25 -5.76 -7.94
C GLN A 56 -8.40 -7.00 -7.62
N THR A 57 -7.39 -6.85 -6.79
CA THR A 57 -6.55 -7.98 -6.34
C THR A 57 -7.38 -9.00 -5.56
N GLN A 58 -8.30 -8.55 -4.71
CA GLN A 58 -9.20 -9.42 -3.97
C GLN A 58 -10.16 -10.19 -4.90
N ALA A 59 -10.67 -9.53 -5.95
CA ALA A 59 -11.62 -10.14 -6.89
C ALA A 59 -11.02 -11.31 -7.68
N VAL A 60 -9.71 -11.30 -7.93
CA VAL A 60 -9.01 -12.38 -8.64
C VAL A 60 -8.36 -13.41 -7.69
N ASN A 61 -8.40 -13.14 -6.39
CA ASN A 61 -7.86 -14.04 -5.37
C ASN A 61 -8.97 -15.00 -4.93
N ASP A 62 -8.68 -16.30 -4.92
CA ASP A 62 -9.57 -17.36 -4.44
C ASP A 62 -9.77 -17.36 -2.90
N GLY A 63 -9.17 -16.39 -2.21
CA GLY A 63 -9.21 -16.27 -0.76
C GLY A 63 -8.15 -17.08 -0.01
N SER A 64 -7.32 -17.85 -0.71
CA SER A 64 -6.27 -18.67 -0.09
C SER A 64 -5.09 -17.84 0.40
N LEU A 65 -4.75 -16.75 -0.30
CA LEU A 65 -3.60 -15.93 0.03
C LEU A 65 -3.96 -14.84 1.06
N ARG A 66 -3.24 -14.82 2.15
CA ARG A 66 -3.37 -13.84 3.24
C ARG A 66 -2.06 -13.14 3.58
N VAL A 67 -1.07 -13.20 2.69
CA VAL A 67 0.25 -12.59 2.91
C VAL A 67 0.45 -11.47 1.91
N PHE A 68 0.63 -10.25 2.41
CA PHE A 68 0.85 -9.06 1.60
C PHE A 68 2.14 -8.35 1.99
N PHE A 69 2.89 -7.90 0.99
CA PHE A 69 4.06 -7.06 1.14
C PHE A 69 3.87 -5.79 0.34
N SER A 70 4.11 -4.63 0.94
CA SER A 70 4.07 -3.36 0.23
C SER A 70 5.28 -2.48 0.54
N ASP A 71 5.43 -1.40 -0.22
CA ASP A 71 6.28 -0.28 0.17
C ASP A 71 5.66 0.48 1.37
N GLN A 72 6.38 1.47 1.89
CA GLN A 72 5.99 2.23 3.10
C GLN A 72 4.84 3.22 2.87
N ARG A 73 3.96 3.02 1.89
CA ARG A 73 2.82 3.91 1.66
C ARG A 73 1.68 3.59 2.63
N PRO A 74 1.17 4.56 3.39
CA PRO A 74 0.12 4.33 4.39
C PRO A 74 -1.20 3.86 3.76
N GLN A 75 -1.47 4.25 2.51
CA GLN A 75 -2.69 3.93 1.78
C GLN A 75 -2.91 2.42 1.65
N TYR A 76 -1.85 1.64 1.48
CA TYR A 76 -1.97 0.18 1.36
C TYR A 76 -2.51 -0.48 2.63
N ARG A 77 -2.07 -0.01 3.80
CA ARG A 77 -2.54 -0.55 5.07
C ARG A 77 -4.05 -0.38 5.23
N GLU A 78 -4.56 0.81 4.93
CA GLU A 78 -5.99 1.10 5.02
C GLU A 78 -6.79 0.33 3.98
N ALA A 79 -6.30 0.25 2.75
CA ALA A 79 -6.96 -0.48 1.68
C ALA A 79 -7.06 -1.99 1.97
N ILE A 80 -5.98 -2.60 2.47
CA ILE A 80 -5.96 -4.02 2.86
C ILE A 80 -6.91 -4.26 4.03
N LEU A 81 -6.90 -3.38 5.04
CA LEU A 81 -7.82 -3.50 6.18
C LEU A 81 -9.28 -3.34 5.75
N LYS A 82 -9.58 -2.45 4.80
CA LYS A 82 -10.93 -2.29 4.24
C LYS A 82 -11.40 -3.53 3.49
N ALA A 83 -10.52 -4.12 2.66
CA ALA A 83 -10.88 -5.25 1.80
C ALA A 83 -11.00 -6.57 2.58
N PHE A 84 -10.08 -6.82 3.51
CA PHE A 84 -9.97 -8.11 4.20
C PHE A 84 -10.37 -8.06 5.69
N GLY A 85 -10.56 -6.86 6.26
CA GLY A 85 -10.87 -6.68 7.66
C GLY A 85 -12.27 -7.18 8.04
N GLN A 86 -12.42 -7.54 9.30
CA GLN A 86 -13.68 -7.96 9.89
C GLN A 86 -14.17 -6.94 10.92
N TRP A 87 -15.46 -6.63 10.88
CA TRP A 87 -16.06 -5.77 11.88
C TRP A 87 -16.18 -6.50 13.21
N MET A 88 -15.53 -5.98 14.24
CA MET A 88 -15.58 -6.49 15.59
C MET A 88 -16.24 -5.46 16.50
N GLN A 89 -17.22 -5.92 17.29
CA GLN A 89 -17.79 -5.15 18.38
C GLN A 89 -17.01 -5.47 19.65
N PRO A 90 -16.20 -4.54 20.21
CA PRO A 90 -15.48 -4.82 21.44
C PRO A 90 -16.45 -5.06 22.59
N GLU A 91 -16.11 -6.00 23.46
CA GLU A 91 -16.88 -6.26 24.67
C GLU A 91 -16.79 -5.05 25.60
N ARG A 92 -17.89 -4.81 26.32
CA ARG A 92 -17.96 -3.72 27.27
C ARG A 92 -17.18 -4.10 28.54
N GLN A 93 -16.11 -3.35 28.80
CA GLN A 93 -15.39 -3.46 30.07
C GLN A 93 -16.10 -2.60 31.14
N GLY A 94 -16.90 -3.22 32.02
CA GLY A 94 -17.61 -2.57 33.10
C GLY A 94 -19.03 -2.09 32.77
N GLN A 95 -19.77 -1.70 33.83
CA GLN A 95 -21.18 -1.30 33.71
C GLN A 95 -21.38 0.18 33.36
N ARG A 96 -20.39 1.06 33.61
CA ARG A 96 -20.48 2.52 33.39
C ARG A 96 -19.66 2.93 32.16
N GLY A 97 -20.18 3.90 31.40
CA GLY A 97 -19.54 4.51 30.28
C GLY A 97 -20.21 4.21 28.92
N ARG A 98 -19.78 4.92 27.87
CA ARG A 98 -20.29 4.76 26.51
C ARG A 98 -19.89 3.39 25.95
N ARG A 99 -20.81 2.73 25.23
CA ARG A 99 -20.50 1.48 24.54
C ARG A 99 -19.38 1.71 23.51
N PRO A 100 -18.37 0.82 23.44
CA PRO A 100 -17.33 0.90 22.40
C PRO A 100 -17.96 0.87 21.02
N LYS A 101 -17.40 1.64 20.10
CA LYS A 101 -17.84 1.60 18.69
C LYS A 101 -17.30 0.35 18.00
N PRO A 102 -18.04 -0.21 17.03
CA PRO A 102 -17.49 -1.24 16.16
C PRO A 102 -16.22 -0.74 15.51
N ARG A 103 -15.22 -1.60 15.40
CA ARG A 103 -13.96 -1.31 14.71
C ARG A 103 -13.62 -2.41 13.73
N LEU A 104 -12.99 -2.02 12.63
CA LEU A 104 -12.48 -2.95 11.66
C LEU A 104 -11.14 -3.49 12.15
N VAL A 105 -11.00 -4.81 12.22
CA VAL A 105 -9.77 -5.49 12.65
C VAL A 105 -9.31 -6.47 11.57
N PRO A 106 -8.00 -6.68 11.42
CA PRO A 106 -7.50 -7.69 10.49
C PRO A 106 -7.88 -9.07 11.00
N PRO A 107 -8.24 -10.02 10.11
CA PRO A 107 -8.43 -11.41 10.48
C PRO A 107 -7.09 -12.02 10.92
N PRO A 108 -7.09 -13.05 11.80
CA PRO A 108 -5.87 -13.60 12.39
C PRO A 108 -4.94 -14.29 11.39
N ASP A 109 -5.46 -14.68 10.25
CA ASP A 109 -4.73 -15.31 9.14
C ASP A 109 -4.15 -14.32 8.13
N LEU A 110 -4.43 -13.01 8.28
CA LEU A 110 -3.89 -11.96 7.43
C LEU A 110 -2.51 -11.53 7.92
N LEU A 111 -1.50 -11.75 7.09
CA LEU A 111 -0.14 -11.28 7.32
C LEU A 111 0.16 -10.10 6.39
N TYR A 112 0.58 -8.99 6.97
CA TYR A 112 0.96 -7.80 6.22
C TYR A 112 2.30 -7.26 6.71
N ALA A 113 3.22 -7.01 5.79
CA ALA A 113 4.50 -6.40 6.07
C ALA A 113 4.82 -5.25 5.12
N GLN A 114 5.52 -4.24 5.62
CA GLN A 114 6.00 -3.11 4.82
C GLN A 114 7.51 -3.12 4.71
N VAL A 115 8.00 -2.85 3.50
CA VAL A 115 9.42 -2.66 3.24
C VAL A 115 9.76 -1.18 3.38
N VAL A 116 10.56 -0.85 4.37
CA VAL A 116 11.01 0.52 4.67
C VAL A 116 12.42 0.73 4.15
N LYS A 117 12.60 1.68 3.23
CA LYS A 117 13.91 2.09 2.74
C LYS A 117 14.48 3.21 3.62
N HIS A 118 15.50 2.93 4.38
CA HIS A 118 16.29 3.95 5.05
C HIS A 118 17.45 4.39 4.14
N ARG A 119 17.38 5.61 3.59
CA ARG A 119 18.53 6.23 2.94
C ARG A 119 19.39 6.88 4.02
N ARG A 120 20.55 6.29 4.33
CA ARG A 120 21.60 7.05 5.02
C ARG A 120 22.12 8.12 4.04
N SER A 121 22.14 9.39 4.46
CA SER A 121 22.89 10.42 3.75
C SER A 121 24.32 9.93 3.59
N ARG A 122 24.83 9.96 2.37
CA ARG A 122 26.18 9.52 2.03
C ARG A 122 27.17 10.54 2.61
N GLU A 123 27.59 10.33 3.84
CA GLU A 123 28.98 10.65 4.18
C GLU A 123 29.79 9.48 3.61
N SER A 124 30.76 9.84 2.77
CA SER A 124 31.62 8.94 2.01
C SER A 124 32.30 7.91 2.89
N HIS A 125 31.79 6.68 2.91
CA HIS A 125 32.58 5.46 3.12
C HIS A 125 31.81 4.24 2.62
N HIS A 126 32.49 3.39 1.86
CA HIS A 126 32.09 2.05 1.42
C HIS A 126 31.43 1.27 2.56
N GLY A 127 30.20 0.78 2.37
CA GLY A 127 29.56 -0.09 3.35
C GLY A 127 28.15 -0.51 2.94
N SER A 128 27.99 -1.79 2.71
CA SER A 128 26.82 -2.62 2.51
C SER A 128 25.49 -2.09 3.08
N GLY A 129 24.47 -2.00 2.23
CA GLY A 129 23.10 -1.69 2.63
C GLY A 129 22.43 -2.88 3.33
N PHE A 130 21.97 -2.66 4.57
CA PHE A 130 21.12 -3.59 5.30
C PHE A 130 19.65 -3.27 5.07
N TRP A 131 18.86 -4.30 4.81
CA TRP A 131 17.41 -4.24 4.74
C TRP A 131 16.83 -4.65 6.10
N HIS A 132 15.98 -3.81 6.68
CA HIS A 132 15.19 -4.21 7.85
C HIS A 132 13.72 -4.38 7.43
N ALA A 133 13.19 -5.56 7.67
CA ALA A 133 11.74 -5.79 7.64
C ALA A 133 11.15 -5.21 8.94
N GLY A 134 10.29 -4.23 8.79
CA GLY A 134 9.61 -3.60 9.94
C GLY A 134 8.33 -4.33 10.28
N SER A 135 8.00 -4.27 11.54
CA SER A 135 6.95 -4.92 12.31
C SER A 135 5.67 -5.30 11.57
N ALA A 136 5.25 -6.53 11.83
CA ALA A 136 3.90 -7.01 11.58
C ALA A 136 2.84 -6.16 12.34
N ILE A 137 1.69 -5.99 11.76
CA ILE A 137 0.52 -5.37 12.37
C ILE A 137 -0.02 -6.27 13.48
#